data_7ffcda0ead027b4f176f95bbef9af1ea
#
_entry.id   7ffcda0ead027b4f176f95bbef9af1ea
#
_cell.length_a   1.000
_cell.length_b   1.000
_cell.length_c   1.000
_cell.angle_alpha   90.00
_cell.angle_beta   90.00
_cell.angle_gamma   90.00
#
_symmetry.space_group_name_H-M   'P 1'
#
loop_
_entity.id
_entity.type
_entity.pdbx_description
1 polymer ?
#
loop_
_entity_poly.entity_id
_entity_poly.type
_entity_poly.pdbx_seq_one_letter_code
_entity_poly.pdbx_strand_id
1 'polypeptide(L)'
;MLDLSIVTGTYNRLPHLQAMVSSARAALAPALTHEFVIVDGGSTDGTQAWCQAQPDIVLIEHGALYGALKAFGDGARAAAGAYVVLANDDIAFLPNSLTLAWLHLQRTPHCGAVAFADNRPAPGYGTGYKIQTMEVRVDGQRISVPYAQVGMFRRELGNQAGWWGDEHPIMQQGHTYGGDNFLSARIWELGYTVEAVDGAAVHDDVADDLLRLMNGEAEKRKPGMFYQVYPEPPEIPTRTGAPPESDERLRVLLLTLYEPGYGQYKRGLRDALRRVSAVWEVDYLNERVDLGELVRVWQPHVLLMQLHSAEEIAPAELAAARSWCPSMVVVNWNGDVYEDKLTSPAMLELLQHVDVQLVVNESVIPAYSEHGIKAAYWQVAYEPIDETALPRVAAHDVVWLANGYTPARKALGELLRAMQGVNVGLYGTGWRVPNGNTTYNFAAGAALYRQAKIALGDNQYPEQRGFVSNRIFEALANGAFLLHQRVDGLEELTGLKAGVHYVEWTTPQDLQQKIRWWLNPKHTRERRLIAEAGEQFVRERHSFDARVHELFEHILPEVVGDAQPA
;
A
#
# COMPACT_ATOMS: atom_id res chain seq x y z
N MET A 1 -5.62 -12.83 -24.74
CA MET A 1 -6.59 -11.98 -24.03
C MET A 1 -5.76 -10.81 -23.51
N LEU A 2 -6.21 -9.58 -23.68
CA LEU A 2 -5.48 -8.42 -23.13
C LEU A 2 -5.54 -8.44 -21.60
N ASP A 3 -4.50 -7.93 -20.97
CA ASP A 3 -4.47 -7.80 -19.50
C ASP A 3 -5.36 -6.64 -19.04
N LEU A 4 -5.23 -5.48 -19.69
CA LEU A 4 -5.84 -4.23 -19.25
C LEU A 4 -6.56 -3.50 -20.38
N SER A 5 -7.71 -2.87 -20.06
CA SER A 5 -8.33 -1.83 -20.86
C SER A 5 -8.44 -0.55 -20.01
N ILE A 6 -7.87 0.54 -20.47
CA ILE A 6 -7.98 1.84 -19.83
C ILE A 6 -9.10 2.62 -20.54
N VAL A 7 -10.18 2.89 -19.82
CA VAL A 7 -11.40 3.51 -20.35
C VAL A 7 -11.53 4.94 -19.88
N THR A 8 -11.76 5.86 -20.82
CA THR A 8 -12.06 7.26 -20.51
C THR A 8 -13.07 7.84 -21.49
N GLY A 9 -13.88 8.79 -21.00
CA GLY A 9 -14.67 9.68 -21.83
C GLY A 9 -13.93 11.01 -22.03
N THR A 10 -14.05 11.60 -23.22
CA THR A 10 -13.43 12.90 -23.55
C THR A 10 -14.32 13.78 -24.40
N TYR A 11 -14.12 15.09 -24.31
CA TYR A 11 -14.78 16.08 -25.18
C TYR A 11 -13.96 17.36 -25.23
N ASN A 12 -13.38 17.68 -26.41
CA ASN A 12 -12.57 18.89 -26.65
C ASN A 12 -11.44 19.09 -25.61
N ARG A 13 -10.73 18.01 -25.26
CA ARG A 13 -9.65 18.00 -24.26
C ARG A 13 -8.41 17.25 -24.75
N LEU A 14 -8.08 17.38 -26.04
CA LEU A 14 -6.95 16.66 -26.65
C LEU A 14 -5.64 16.74 -25.85
N PRO A 15 -5.18 17.90 -25.36
CA PRO A 15 -3.94 17.96 -24.57
C PRO A 15 -3.97 17.15 -23.28
N HIS A 16 -5.11 17.16 -22.56
CA HIS A 16 -5.29 16.40 -21.32
C HIS A 16 -5.33 14.90 -21.62
N LEU A 17 -6.10 14.49 -22.62
CA LEU A 17 -6.16 13.08 -23.07
C LEU A 17 -4.77 12.56 -23.45
N GLN A 18 -3.97 13.35 -24.18
CA GLN A 18 -2.60 12.98 -24.55
C GLN A 18 -1.70 12.80 -23.32
N ALA A 19 -1.80 13.69 -22.35
CA ALA A 19 -1.05 13.60 -21.09
C ALA A 19 -1.46 12.35 -20.27
N MET A 20 -2.77 12.09 -20.14
CA MET A 20 -3.30 10.89 -19.46
C MET A 20 -2.80 9.61 -20.12
N VAL A 21 -2.96 9.46 -21.44
CA VAL A 21 -2.50 8.27 -22.19
C VAL A 21 -0.99 8.08 -22.09
N SER A 22 -0.21 9.17 -22.19
CA SER A 22 1.25 9.11 -22.05
C SER A 22 1.66 8.65 -20.64
N SER A 23 1.04 9.19 -19.59
CA SER A 23 1.32 8.78 -18.22
C SER A 23 0.89 7.34 -17.94
N ALA A 24 -0.26 6.89 -18.48
CA ALA A 24 -0.73 5.53 -18.35
C ALA A 24 0.25 4.53 -18.98
N ARG A 25 0.72 4.80 -20.22
CA ARG A 25 1.76 3.98 -20.88
C ARG A 25 3.04 3.88 -20.04
N ALA A 26 3.44 4.99 -19.40
CA ALA A 26 4.62 5.02 -18.53
C ALA A 26 4.40 4.30 -17.19
N ALA A 27 3.14 4.13 -16.75
CA ALA A 27 2.76 3.46 -15.50
C ALA A 27 2.60 1.94 -15.65
N LEU A 28 2.68 1.41 -16.86
CA LEU A 28 2.55 -0.01 -17.18
C LEU A 28 3.91 -0.69 -17.29
N ALA A 29 4.00 -1.90 -16.74
CA ALA A 29 5.14 -2.77 -17.02
C ALA A 29 5.15 -3.16 -18.51
N PRO A 30 6.33 -3.24 -19.17
CA PRO A 30 6.44 -3.54 -20.61
C PRO A 30 5.82 -4.88 -21.05
N ALA A 31 5.65 -5.81 -20.11
CA ALA A 31 5.06 -7.14 -20.37
C ALA A 31 3.52 -7.14 -20.37
N LEU A 32 2.88 -6.08 -19.87
CA LEU A 32 1.42 -6.01 -19.79
C LEU A 32 0.80 -5.61 -21.12
N THR A 33 -0.05 -6.46 -21.65
CA THR A 33 -0.83 -6.19 -22.85
C THR A 33 -2.01 -5.29 -22.53
N HIS A 34 -2.19 -4.22 -23.29
CA HIS A 34 -3.23 -3.23 -22.98
C HIS A 34 -3.83 -2.58 -24.20
N GLU A 35 -4.98 -1.96 -24.00
CA GLU A 35 -5.64 -1.05 -24.92
C GLU A 35 -6.17 0.17 -24.16
N PHE A 36 -6.39 1.25 -24.88
CA PHE A 36 -7.17 2.39 -24.44
C PHE A 36 -8.52 2.38 -25.14
N VAL A 37 -9.61 2.47 -24.39
CA VAL A 37 -10.96 2.62 -24.96
C VAL A 37 -11.40 4.06 -24.69
N ILE A 38 -11.34 4.88 -25.73
CA ILE A 38 -11.66 6.31 -25.66
C ILE A 38 -13.05 6.53 -26.22
N VAL A 39 -13.94 7.11 -25.41
CA VAL A 39 -15.30 7.46 -25.81
C VAL A 39 -15.39 8.96 -26.02
N ASP A 40 -15.50 9.36 -27.30
CA ASP A 40 -15.52 10.76 -27.69
C ASP A 40 -16.93 11.32 -27.80
N GLY A 41 -17.19 12.40 -27.09
CA GLY A 41 -18.47 13.13 -27.05
C GLY A 41 -18.72 14.05 -28.24
N GLY A 42 -18.03 13.88 -29.37
CA GLY A 42 -18.17 14.73 -30.55
C GLY A 42 -17.18 15.90 -30.57
N SER A 43 -15.93 15.62 -30.24
CA SER A 43 -14.85 16.61 -30.21
C SER A 43 -14.54 17.19 -31.60
N THR A 44 -14.14 18.46 -31.62
CA THR A 44 -13.77 19.21 -32.83
C THR A 44 -12.34 19.73 -32.82
N ASP A 45 -11.56 19.42 -31.78
CA ASP A 45 -10.21 19.91 -31.50
C ASP A 45 -9.10 19.00 -32.05
N GLY A 46 -9.45 17.98 -32.85
CA GLY A 46 -8.50 17.01 -33.41
C GLY A 46 -8.38 15.72 -32.59
N THR A 47 -9.13 15.55 -31.50
CA THR A 47 -9.12 14.36 -30.64
C THR A 47 -9.34 13.09 -31.43
N GLN A 48 -10.37 13.02 -32.29
CA GLN A 48 -10.68 11.83 -33.07
C GLN A 48 -9.55 11.42 -34.00
N ALA A 49 -9.01 12.38 -34.77
CA ALA A 49 -7.90 12.12 -35.69
C ALA A 49 -6.64 11.63 -34.94
N TRP A 50 -6.37 12.18 -33.77
CA TRP A 50 -5.26 11.74 -32.94
C TRP A 50 -5.48 10.31 -32.40
N CYS A 51 -6.68 9.98 -31.90
CA CYS A 51 -7.01 8.64 -31.43
C CYS A 51 -6.88 7.59 -32.55
N GLN A 52 -7.40 7.88 -33.74
CA GLN A 52 -7.32 6.99 -34.90
C GLN A 52 -5.90 6.72 -35.38
N ALA A 53 -4.96 7.61 -35.08
CA ALA A 53 -3.54 7.45 -35.41
C ALA A 53 -2.77 6.58 -34.39
N GLN A 54 -3.38 6.20 -33.27
CA GLN A 54 -2.73 5.39 -32.23
C GLN A 54 -3.10 3.91 -32.38
N PRO A 55 -2.13 2.98 -32.41
CA PRO A 55 -2.40 1.57 -32.68
C PRO A 55 -3.05 0.82 -31.49
N ASP A 56 -2.97 1.37 -30.30
CA ASP A 56 -3.47 0.81 -29.03
C ASP A 56 -4.73 1.52 -28.53
N ILE A 57 -5.35 2.39 -29.35
CA ILE A 57 -6.60 3.07 -29.01
C ILE A 57 -7.78 2.52 -29.82
N VAL A 58 -8.81 2.12 -29.10
CA VAL A 58 -10.15 1.85 -29.63
C VAL A 58 -11.00 3.11 -29.41
N LEU A 59 -11.40 3.77 -30.49
CA LEU A 59 -12.23 4.96 -30.44
C LEU A 59 -13.71 4.60 -30.60
N ILE A 60 -14.54 5.08 -29.67
CA ILE A 60 -16.00 5.04 -29.74
C ILE A 60 -16.49 6.47 -29.92
N GLU A 61 -17.15 6.74 -31.04
CA GLU A 61 -17.67 8.07 -31.37
C GLU A 61 -19.15 8.15 -31.01
N HIS A 62 -19.50 8.93 -29.99
CA HIS A 62 -20.89 9.19 -29.63
C HIS A 62 -21.53 10.30 -30.48
N GLY A 63 -20.73 11.17 -31.10
CA GLY A 63 -21.19 12.29 -31.91
C GLY A 63 -21.91 13.41 -31.12
N ALA A 64 -22.18 13.19 -29.83
CA ALA A 64 -22.77 14.16 -28.91
C ALA A 64 -22.36 13.86 -27.47
N LEU A 65 -22.50 14.85 -26.59
CA LEU A 65 -22.17 14.73 -25.18
C LEU A 65 -23.32 14.08 -24.39
N TYR A 66 -23.18 12.82 -24.00
CA TYR A 66 -24.15 12.08 -23.21
C TYR A 66 -23.80 11.96 -21.72
N GLY A 67 -22.70 12.57 -21.29
CA GLY A 67 -22.21 12.56 -19.92
C GLY A 67 -21.20 11.45 -19.62
N ALA A 68 -20.45 11.61 -18.52
CA ALA A 68 -19.34 10.74 -18.15
C ALA A 68 -19.77 9.30 -17.90
N LEU A 69 -20.90 9.09 -17.19
CA LEU A 69 -21.35 7.72 -16.84
C LEU A 69 -21.65 6.88 -18.08
N LYS A 70 -22.31 7.49 -19.11
CA LYS A 70 -22.57 6.77 -20.35
C LYS A 70 -21.27 6.45 -21.09
N ALA A 71 -20.34 7.39 -21.14
CA ALA A 71 -19.03 7.17 -21.77
C ALA A 71 -18.26 6.03 -21.07
N PHE A 72 -18.19 6.04 -19.74
CA PHE A 72 -17.56 4.96 -18.98
C PHE A 72 -18.28 3.61 -19.16
N GLY A 73 -19.61 3.61 -19.13
CA GLY A 73 -20.40 2.40 -19.31
C GLY A 73 -20.20 1.76 -20.68
N ASP A 74 -20.24 2.55 -21.75
CA ASP A 74 -20.06 2.07 -23.12
C ASP A 74 -18.63 1.61 -23.36
N GLY A 75 -17.66 2.38 -22.86
CA GLY A 75 -16.24 2.02 -22.93
C GLY A 75 -15.92 0.73 -22.16
N ALA A 76 -16.45 0.59 -20.94
CA ALA A 76 -16.22 -0.60 -20.12
C ALA A 76 -16.84 -1.87 -20.74
N ARG A 77 -18.03 -1.76 -21.37
CA ARG A 77 -18.63 -2.88 -22.10
C ARG A 77 -17.86 -3.27 -23.36
N ALA A 78 -17.23 -2.31 -24.04
CA ALA A 78 -16.39 -2.56 -25.20
C ALA A 78 -14.99 -3.08 -24.85
N ALA A 79 -14.56 -2.94 -23.60
CA ALA A 79 -13.25 -3.33 -23.13
C ALA A 79 -12.98 -4.84 -23.31
N ALA A 80 -11.80 -5.19 -23.85
CA ALA A 80 -11.37 -6.57 -24.09
C ALA A 80 -10.43 -7.12 -23.00
N GLY A 81 -9.82 -6.23 -22.18
CA GLY A 81 -8.90 -6.60 -21.10
C GLY A 81 -9.57 -7.40 -19.98
N ALA A 82 -8.81 -8.24 -19.30
CA ALA A 82 -9.28 -8.97 -18.12
C ALA A 82 -9.61 -8.01 -16.95
N TYR A 83 -8.93 -6.86 -16.89
CA TYR A 83 -9.16 -5.79 -15.96
C TYR A 83 -9.50 -4.49 -16.70
N VAL A 84 -10.41 -3.70 -16.14
CA VAL A 84 -10.84 -2.42 -16.68
C VAL A 84 -10.46 -1.31 -15.72
N VAL A 85 -9.71 -0.34 -16.21
CA VAL A 85 -9.38 0.88 -15.49
C VAL A 85 -10.33 1.97 -15.93
N LEU A 86 -11.06 2.57 -14.99
CA LEU A 86 -11.89 3.75 -15.23
C LEU A 86 -11.12 4.97 -14.78
N ALA A 87 -10.87 5.90 -15.69
CA ALA A 87 -10.02 7.06 -15.46
C ALA A 87 -10.54 8.29 -16.19
N ASN A 88 -10.47 9.46 -15.57
CA ASN A 88 -10.79 10.72 -16.24
C ASN A 88 -9.68 11.09 -17.25
N ASP A 89 -10.03 11.90 -18.25
CA ASP A 89 -9.09 12.37 -19.27
C ASP A 89 -8.13 13.47 -18.78
N ASP A 90 -8.37 14.01 -17.57
CA ASP A 90 -7.59 15.11 -16.95
C ASP A 90 -6.75 14.66 -15.74
N ILE A 91 -6.36 13.37 -15.70
CA ILE A 91 -5.46 12.84 -14.69
C ILE A 91 -4.12 12.39 -15.28
N ALA A 92 -3.10 12.27 -14.44
CA ALA A 92 -1.84 11.61 -14.78
C ALA A 92 -1.56 10.46 -13.82
N PHE A 93 -1.32 9.26 -14.34
CA PHE A 93 -0.93 8.10 -13.55
C PHE A 93 0.48 8.27 -13.02
N LEU A 94 0.68 8.00 -11.73
CA LEU A 94 2.03 7.93 -11.17
C LEU A 94 2.77 6.69 -11.69
N PRO A 95 4.12 6.74 -11.73
CA PRO A 95 4.91 5.61 -12.19
C PRO A 95 4.50 4.30 -11.50
N ASN A 96 4.25 3.24 -12.29
CA ASN A 96 3.83 1.89 -11.88
C ASN A 96 2.46 1.74 -11.23
N SER A 97 1.72 2.79 -11.05
CA SER A 97 0.41 2.70 -10.39
C SER A 97 -0.50 1.64 -11.02
N LEU A 98 -0.54 1.53 -12.34
CA LEU A 98 -1.31 0.50 -13.06
C LEU A 98 -0.75 -0.91 -12.84
N THR A 99 0.56 -1.07 -12.90
CA THR A 99 1.22 -2.36 -12.66
C THR A 99 0.97 -2.87 -11.25
N LEU A 100 1.05 -1.99 -10.25
CA LEU A 100 0.81 -2.36 -8.85
C LEU A 100 -0.65 -2.76 -8.58
N ALA A 101 -1.59 -2.01 -9.13
CA ALA A 101 -3.01 -2.35 -9.05
C ALA A 101 -3.29 -3.71 -9.69
N TRP A 102 -2.74 -3.96 -10.88
CA TRP A 102 -2.87 -5.24 -11.57
C TRP A 102 -2.28 -6.40 -10.76
N LEU A 103 -1.04 -6.27 -10.27
CA LEU A 103 -0.39 -7.28 -9.42
C LEU A 103 -1.20 -7.57 -8.16
N HIS A 104 -1.78 -6.55 -7.55
CA HIS A 104 -2.63 -6.72 -6.39
C HIS A 104 -3.86 -7.58 -6.72
N LEU A 105 -4.59 -7.23 -7.76
CA LEU A 105 -5.76 -8.00 -8.20
C LEU A 105 -5.39 -9.45 -8.55
N GLN A 106 -4.23 -9.68 -9.19
CA GLN A 106 -3.77 -11.04 -9.49
C GLN A 106 -3.56 -11.89 -8.23
N ARG A 107 -3.05 -11.29 -7.15
CA ARG A 107 -2.65 -11.96 -5.92
C ARG A 107 -3.75 -12.00 -4.85
N THR A 108 -4.82 -11.23 -5.02
CA THR A 108 -5.88 -11.06 -4.03
C THR A 108 -7.23 -11.42 -4.65
N PRO A 109 -7.60 -12.71 -4.69
CA PRO A 109 -8.81 -13.17 -5.39
C PRO A 109 -10.11 -12.52 -4.90
N HIS A 110 -10.19 -12.15 -3.62
CA HIS A 110 -11.35 -11.49 -3.04
C HIS A 110 -11.39 -9.98 -3.29
N CYS A 111 -10.30 -9.36 -3.73
CA CYS A 111 -10.33 -7.97 -4.16
C CYS A 111 -10.99 -7.86 -5.54
N GLY A 112 -12.11 -7.15 -5.60
CA GLY A 112 -12.88 -6.91 -6.83
C GLY A 112 -12.41 -5.67 -7.58
N ALA A 113 -11.90 -4.68 -6.86
CA ALA A 113 -11.37 -3.45 -7.44
C ALA A 113 -10.25 -2.84 -6.59
N VAL A 114 -9.33 -2.13 -7.26
CA VAL A 114 -8.31 -1.29 -6.61
C VAL A 114 -8.69 0.18 -6.82
N ALA A 115 -8.83 0.90 -5.71
CA ALA A 115 -8.99 2.35 -5.70
C ALA A 115 -7.62 3.04 -5.79
N PHE A 116 -7.51 4.03 -6.68
CA PHE A 116 -6.30 4.84 -6.80
C PHE A 116 -6.38 6.05 -5.87
N ALA A 117 -5.30 6.32 -5.16
CA ALA A 117 -5.17 7.54 -4.38
C ALA A 117 -5.05 8.76 -5.30
N ASP A 118 -5.67 9.87 -4.95
CA ASP A 118 -5.55 11.14 -5.67
C ASP A 118 -5.07 12.29 -4.79
N ASN A 119 -4.57 13.36 -5.41
CA ASN A 119 -4.04 14.54 -4.74
C ASN A 119 -5.07 15.64 -4.50
N ARG A 120 -6.36 15.41 -4.74
CA ARG A 120 -7.39 16.43 -4.59
C ARG A 120 -7.52 16.91 -3.15
N PRO A 121 -7.64 18.23 -2.94
CA PRO A 121 -7.87 18.76 -1.60
C PRO A 121 -9.23 18.29 -1.08
N ALA A 122 -9.23 17.61 0.08
CA ALA A 122 -10.45 17.28 0.79
C ALA A 122 -10.59 18.20 2.02
N PRO A 123 -11.79 18.73 2.35
CA PRO A 123 -11.99 19.53 3.55
C PRO A 123 -11.57 18.77 4.81
N GLY A 124 -10.70 19.38 5.62
CA GLY A 124 -10.24 18.79 6.90
C GLY A 124 -9.00 17.92 6.82
N TYR A 125 -8.40 17.71 5.64
CA TYR A 125 -7.22 16.90 5.46
C TYR A 125 -6.03 17.69 4.90
N GLY A 126 -4.81 17.35 5.31
CA GLY A 126 -3.57 17.98 4.83
C GLY A 126 -3.29 17.71 3.34
N THR A 127 -2.19 18.23 2.83
CA THR A 127 -1.71 17.99 1.46
C THR A 127 -1.12 16.57 1.33
N GLY A 128 -1.52 15.81 0.30
CA GLY A 128 -0.99 14.46 0.00
C GLY A 128 -1.99 13.63 -0.82
N TYR A 129 -1.55 12.47 -1.28
CA TYR A 129 -2.41 11.52 -1.97
C TYR A 129 -3.30 10.78 -0.97
N LYS A 130 -4.59 10.66 -1.30
CA LYS A 130 -5.59 10.07 -0.41
C LYS A 130 -6.52 9.14 -1.16
N ILE A 131 -7.00 8.14 -0.45
CA ILE A 131 -8.08 7.28 -0.92
C ILE A 131 -9.41 7.93 -0.54
N GLN A 132 -10.31 7.98 -1.50
CA GLN A 132 -11.69 8.39 -1.27
C GLN A 132 -12.44 7.26 -0.56
N THR A 133 -13.29 7.61 0.40
CA THR A 133 -14.07 6.66 1.19
C THR A 133 -15.56 6.96 1.11
N MET A 134 -16.37 5.90 1.28
CA MET A 134 -17.83 6.00 1.40
C MET A 134 -18.30 5.25 2.64
N GLU A 135 -19.47 5.60 3.14
CA GLU A 135 -20.12 4.85 4.22
C GLU A 135 -20.86 3.63 3.68
N VAL A 136 -20.70 2.51 4.37
CA VAL A 136 -21.46 1.26 4.20
C VAL A 136 -21.93 0.78 5.58
N ARG A 137 -22.83 -0.20 5.62
CA ARG A 137 -23.21 -0.88 6.86
C ARG A 137 -22.77 -2.34 6.83
N VAL A 138 -22.30 -2.81 7.97
CA VAL A 138 -22.01 -4.22 8.24
C VAL A 138 -22.74 -4.56 9.53
N ASP A 139 -23.62 -5.53 9.51
CA ASP A 139 -24.46 -5.91 10.65
C ASP A 139 -25.15 -4.68 11.31
N GLY A 140 -25.64 -3.78 10.47
CA GLY A 140 -26.32 -2.54 10.88
C GLY A 140 -25.38 -1.41 11.37
N GLN A 141 -24.09 -1.64 11.51
CA GLN A 141 -23.12 -0.62 11.93
C GLN A 141 -22.55 0.11 10.70
N ARG A 142 -22.41 1.44 10.80
CA ARG A 142 -21.79 2.26 9.75
C ARG A 142 -20.27 2.18 9.84
N ILE A 143 -19.62 1.86 8.73
CA ILE A 143 -18.17 1.89 8.58
C ILE A 143 -17.79 2.67 7.32
N SER A 144 -16.57 3.17 7.29
CA SER A 144 -16.02 3.87 6.12
C SER A 144 -15.10 2.92 5.35
N VAL A 145 -15.39 2.73 4.06
CA VAL A 145 -14.62 1.84 3.16
C VAL A 145 -14.12 2.60 1.94
N PRO A 146 -13.01 2.17 1.30
CA PRO A 146 -12.57 2.74 0.05
C PRO A 146 -13.62 2.63 -1.06
N TYR A 147 -13.70 3.66 -1.93
CA TYR A 147 -14.35 3.53 -3.22
C TYR A 147 -13.41 3.99 -4.34
N ALA A 148 -13.58 3.39 -5.51
CA ALA A 148 -12.70 3.59 -6.64
C ALA A 148 -13.21 4.73 -7.53
N GLN A 149 -12.88 5.97 -7.20
CA GLN A 149 -13.19 7.14 -8.04
C GLN A 149 -12.40 7.10 -9.35
N VAL A 150 -11.13 6.82 -9.29
CA VAL A 150 -10.32 6.23 -10.36
C VAL A 150 -9.96 4.85 -9.88
N GLY A 151 -10.16 3.81 -10.67
CA GLY A 151 -9.94 2.48 -10.19
C GLY A 151 -9.77 1.43 -11.26
N MET A 152 -9.16 0.30 -10.85
CA MET A 152 -9.02 -0.89 -11.67
C MET A 152 -9.97 -1.97 -11.14
N PHE A 153 -10.84 -2.48 -12.00
CA PHE A 153 -11.88 -3.45 -11.67
C PHE A 153 -11.62 -4.77 -12.39
N ARG A 154 -11.96 -5.89 -11.76
CA ARG A 154 -12.13 -7.14 -12.51
C ARG A 154 -13.27 -6.97 -13.49
N ARG A 155 -13.02 -7.13 -14.80
CA ARG A 155 -14.06 -6.95 -15.84
C ARG A 155 -15.28 -7.85 -15.59
N GLU A 156 -15.05 -9.07 -15.15
CA GLU A 156 -16.12 -10.00 -14.83
C GLU A 156 -17.06 -9.44 -13.75
N LEU A 157 -16.52 -8.89 -12.67
CA LEU A 157 -17.32 -8.30 -11.60
C LEU A 157 -18.00 -7.00 -12.03
N GLY A 158 -17.35 -6.18 -12.85
CA GLY A 158 -17.98 -5.00 -13.44
C GLY A 158 -19.17 -5.39 -14.33
N ASN A 159 -19.06 -6.49 -15.10
CA ASN A 159 -20.17 -7.03 -15.88
C ASN A 159 -21.31 -7.53 -14.99
N GLN A 160 -21.02 -8.22 -13.87
CA GLN A 160 -22.02 -8.66 -12.90
C GLN A 160 -22.68 -7.46 -12.19
N ALA A 161 -21.91 -6.41 -11.88
CA ALA A 161 -22.42 -5.16 -11.34
C ALA A 161 -23.26 -4.34 -12.35
N GLY A 162 -23.20 -4.72 -13.63
CA GLY A 162 -23.98 -4.13 -14.72
C GLY A 162 -23.35 -2.88 -15.33
N TRP A 163 -22.12 -2.47 -14.92
CA TRP A 163 -21.53 -1.19 -15.27
C TRP A 163 -22.60 -0.09 -15.17
N TRP A 164 -22.66 0.81 -16.13
CA TRP A 164 -23.74 1.81 -16.26
C TRP A 164 -24.43 1.60 -17.62
N GLY A 165 -25.33 0.59 -17.71
CA GLY A 165 -26.13 0.32 -18.91
C GLY A 165 -27.23 1.38 -19.11
N ASP A 166 -27.76 1.51 -20.34
CA ASP A 166 -28.81 2.47 -20.68
C ASP A 166 -30.11 2.23 -19.91
N GLU A 167 -30.41 0.97 -19.56
CA GLU A 167 -31.52 0.55 -18.71
C GLU A 167 -31.31 0.84 -17.22
N HIS A 168 -30.11 1.24 -16.82
CA HIS A 168 -29.82 1.54 -15.43
C HIS A 168 -30.62 2.77 -14.98
N PRO A 169 -31.38 2.72 -13.87
CA PRO A 169 -32.25 3.82 -13.44
C PRO A 169 -31.58 5.19 -13.37
N ILE A 170 -30.29 5.20 -13.10
CA ILE A 170 -29.43 6.37 -12.99
C ILE A 170 -29.21 7.04 -14.34
N MET A 171 -28.94 6.25 -15.38
CA MET A 171 -28.74 6.75 -16.74
C MET A 171 -30.00 7.43 -17.27
N GLN A 172 -31.17 6.87 -16.93
CA GLN A 172 -32.46 7.45 -17.31
C GLN A 172 -32.75 8.79 -16.64
N GLN A 173 -32.09 9.09 -15.50
CA GLN A 173 -32.25 10.36 -14.79
C GLN A 173 -31.26 11.44 -15.28
N GLY A 174 -30.38 11.12 -16.23
CA GLY A 174 -29.41 12.06 -16.80
C GLY A 174 -28.34 12.55 -15.82
N HIS A 175 -27.91 11.69 -14.90
CA HIS A 175 -26.78 11.97 -14.01
C HIS A 175 -25.46 11.90 -14.76
N THR A 176 -24.55 12.83 -14.43
CA THR A 176 -23.21 12.91 -15.01
C THR A 176 -22.11 12.57 -14.01
N TYR A 177 -22.41 12.55 -12.70
CA TYR A 177 -21.46 12.31 -11.62
C TYR A 177 -21.97 11.33 -10.57
N GLY A 178 -21.05 10.77 -9.76
CA GLY A 178 -21.36 9.95 -8.58
C GLY A 178 -21.63 8.49 -8.89
N GLY A 179 -21.16 7.99 -10.05
CA GLY A 179 -21.22 6.59 -10.42
C GLY A 179 -20.17 5.73 -9.74
N ASP A 180 -19.09 6.34 -9.29
CA ASP A 180 -17.90 5.67 -8.75
C ASP A 180 -18.23 4.95 -7.45
N ASN A 181 -18.88 5.64 -6.51
CA ASN A 181 -19.36 5.07 -5.25
C ASN A 181 -20.41 3.97 -5.51
N PHE A 182 -21.31 4.18 -6.49
CA PHE A 182 -22.31 3.20 -6.84
C PHE A 182 -21.68 1.90 -7.35
N LEU A 183 -20.76 1.97 -8.30
CA LEU A 183 -20.08 0.77 -8.80
C LEU A 183 -19.28 0.09 -7.69
N SER A 184 -18.60 0.86 -6.86
CA SER A 184 -17.88 0.33 -5.71
C SER A 184 -18.79 -0.33 -4.69
N ALA A 185 -19.97 0.26 -4.40
CA ALA A 185 -20.98 -0.35 -3.55
C ALA A 185 -21.47 -1.71 -4.12
N ARG A 186 -21.69 -1.79 -5.44
CA ARG A 186 -22.07 -3.04 -6.10
C ARG A 186 -20.99 -4.11 -5.99
N ILE A 187 -19.69 -3.74 -6.07
CA ILE A 187 -18.58 -4.67 -5.84
C ILE A 187 -18.63 -5.22 -4.40
N TRP A 188 -18.86 -4.35 -3.42
CA TRP A 188 -19.03 -4.76 -2.03
C TRP A 188 -20.25 -5.67 -1.82
N GLU A 189 -21.39 -5.33 -2.41
CA GLU A 189 -22.62 -6.17 -2.34
C GLU A 189 -22.44 -7.55 -2.98
N LEU A 190 -21.62 -7.65 -4.04
CA LEU A 190 -21.22 -8.93 -4.65
C LEU A 190 -20.29 -9.74 -3.75
N GLY A 191 -19.94 -9.18 -2.58
CA GLY A 191 -19.08 -9.83 -1.60
C GLY A 191 -17.59 -9.71 -1.94
N TYR A 192 -17.14 -8.77 -2.76
CA TYR A 192 -15.72 -8.47 -3.03
C TYR A 192 -15.32 -7.16 -2.38
N THR A 193 -14.03 -7.01 -2.05
CA THR A 193 -13.50 -5.77 -1.48
C THR A 193 -13.13 -4.77 -2.56
N VAL A 194 -13.17 -3.49 -2.20
CA VAL A 194 -12.48 -2.41 -2.91
C VAL A 194 -11.30 -2.00 -2.03
N GLU A 195 -10.09 -2.15 -2.53
CA GLU A 195 -8.89 -1.98 -1.73
C GLU A 195 -8.01 -0.84 -2.24
N ALA A 196 -7.33 -0.18 -1.31
CA ALA A 196 -6.25 0.74 -1.63
C ALA A 196 -4.93 -0.02 -1.74
N VAL A 197 -4.08 0.40 -2.69
CA VAL A 197 -2.75 -0.19 -2.88
C VAL A 197 -1.71 0.91 -2.82
N ASP A 198 -0.70 0.74 -1.98
CA ASP A 198 0.39 1.70 -1.91
C ASP A 198 1.05 1.89 -3.28
N GLY A 199 1.16 3.15 -3.70
CA GLY A 199 1.69 3.53 -4.99
C GLY A 199 0.70 3.39 -6.17
N ALA A 200 -0.48 2.83 -6.00
CA ALA A 200 -1.55 2.98 -6.98
C ALA A 200 -2.20 4.36 -6.81
N ALA A 201 -1.68 5.36 -7.52
CA ALA A 201 -2.09 6.73 -7.39
C ALA A 201 -2.11 7.49 -8.72
N VAL A 202 -2.91 8.54 -8.75
CA VAL A 202 -3.04 9.47 -9.89
C VAL A 202 -2.88 10.91 -9.41
N HIS A 203 -2.31 11.74 -10.27
CA HIS A 203 -2.34 13.19 -10.11
C HIS A 203 -3.54 13.74 -10.88
N ASP A 204 -4.47 14.37 -10.15
CA ASP A 204 -5.63 15.03 -10.73
C ASP A 204 -5.25 16.50 -10.98
N ASP A 205 -5.05 16.87 -12.24
CA ASP A 205 -4.90 18.24 -12.70
C ASP A 205 -6.30 18.82 -12.89
N VAL A 206 -6.91 19.24 -11.78
CA VAL A 206 -8.24 19.87 -11.80
C VAL A 206 -8.28 21.02 -12.80
N ALA A 207 -8.63 20.72 -14.05
CA ALA A 207 -8.79 21.73 -15.06
C ALA A 207 -10.08 22.52 -14.78
N ASP A 208 -9.95 23.79 -14.44
CA ASP A 208 -11.08 24.74 -14.39
C ASP A 208 -11.49 25.11 -15.83
N ASP A 209 -12.06 24.16 -16.54
CA ASP A 209 -12.56 24.38 -17.90
C ASP A 209 -14.09 24.55 -17.95
N LEU A 210 -14.57 25.01 -19.11
CA LEU A 210 -15.99 25.26 -19.35
C LEU A 210 -16.83 23.99 -19.16
N LEU A 211 -16.31 22.81 -19.53
CA LEU A 211 -17.01 21.53 -19.40
C LEU A 211 -17.26 21.19 -17.93
N ARG A 212 -16.25 21.38 -17.07
CA ARG A 212 -16.36 21.13 -15.62
C ARG A 212 -17.31 22.12 -14.95
N LEU A 213 -17.26 23.40 -15.37
CA LEU A 213 -18.20 24.43 -14.90
C LEU A 213 -19.64 24.09 -15.29
N MET A 214 -19.89 23.71 -16.54
CA MET A 214 -21.24 23.33 -17.02
C MET A 214 -21.76 22.10 -16.28
N ASN A 215 -20.94 21.08 -16.09
CA ASN A 215 -21.28 19.87 -15.36
C ASN A 215 -21.55 20.18 -13.88
N GLY A 216 -20.68 20.97 -13.22
CA GLY A 216 -20.86 21.37 -11.83
C GLY A 216 -22.16 22.15 -11.58
N GLU A 217 -22.54 23.03 -12.47
CA GLU A 217 -23.83 23.77 -12.36
C GLU A 217 -25.05 22.86 -12.60
N ALA A 218 -24.92 21.85 -13.48
CA ALA A 218 -26.00 20.88 -13.72
C ALA A 218 -26.22 19.97 -12.51
N GLU A 219 -25.16 19.57 -11.83
CA GLU A 219 -25.22 18.67 -10.65
C GLU A 219 -25.63 19.35 -9.36
N LYS A 220 -25.30 20.65 -9.15
CA LYS A 220 -25.75 21.43 -7.97
C LYS A 220 -27.26 21.41 -7.77
N ARG A 221 -28.03 21.10 -8.81
CA ARG A 221 -29.50 21.08 -8.79
C ARG A 221 -30.08 19.70 -8.52
N LYS A 222 -29.25 18.64 -8.41
CA LYS A 222 -29.70 17.27 -8.19
C LYS A 222 -29.02 16.69 -6.94
N PRO A 223 -29.75 15.95 -6.09
CA PRO A 223 -29.10 15.15 -5.05
C PRO A 223 -28.10 14.20 -5.72
N GLY A 224 -26.92 14.02 -5.14
CA GLY A 224 -25.90 13.12 -5.68
C GLY A 224 -26.48 11.72 -5.89
N MET A 225 -26.15 11.11 -7.02
CA MET A 225 -26.70 9.86 -7.50
C MET A 225 -26.63 8.73 -6.48
N PHE A 226 -25.48 8.58 -5.82
CA PHE A 226 -25.27 7.57 -4.79
C PHE A 226 -26.36 7.63 -3.70
N TYR A 227 -26.62 8.84 -3.17
CA TYR A 227 -27.62 9.05 -2.11
C TYR A 227 -29.08 8.90 -2.58
N GLN A 228 -29.35 8.88 -3.88
CA GLN A 228 -30.68 8.58 -4.39
C GLN A 228 -30.93 7.08 -4.47
N VAL A 229 -29.89 6.30 -4.83
CA VAL A 229 -29.95 4.83 -4.89
C VAL A 229 -29.82 4.24 -3.49
N TYR A 230 -28.96 4.82 -2.68
CA TYR A 230 -28.72 4.43 -1.30
C TYR A 230 -29.06 5.59 -0.36
N PRO A 231 -30.35 5.81 -0.06
CA PRO A 231 -30.78 6.84 0.93
C PRO A 231 -30.23 6.55 2.33
N GLU A 232 -29.97 5.28 2.64
CA GLU A 232 -29.14 4.80 3.73
C GLU A 232 -27.90 4.11 3.16
N PRO A 233 -26.75 4.10 3.86
CA PRO A 233 -25.57 3.38 3.43
C PRO A 233 -25.91 1.91 3.11
N PRO A 234 -25.39 1.34 1.99
CA PRO A 234 -25.72 -0.02 1.62
C PRO A 234 -25.25 -1.01 2.69
N GLU A 235 -26.05 -2.03 2.95
CA GLU A 235 -25.64 -3.16 3.77
C GLU A 235 -24.76 -4.07 2.93
N ILE A 236 -23.55 -4.33 3.39
CA ILE A 236 -22.63 -5.26 2.73
C ILE A 236 -22.49 -6.52 3.58
N PRO A 237 -22.32 -7.70 2.92
CA PRO A 237 -22.20 -8.95 3.65
C PRO A 237 -20.96 -8.92 4.55
N THR A 238 -21.14 -9.39 5.78
CA THR A 238 -20.02 -9.66 6.69
C THR A 238 -19.11 -10.69 6.03
N ARG A 239 -17.87 -10.32 5.77
CA ARG A 239 -16.89 -11.26 5.26
C ARG A 239 -16.06 -11.83 6.41
N THR A 240 -16.61 -12.78 7.07
CA THR A 240 -15.80 -13.89 7.56
C THR A 240 -15.57 -14.80 6.36
N GLY A 241 -14.44 -14.68 5.70
CA GLY A 241 -14.06 -15.70 4.72
C GLY A 241 -14.25 -17.05 5.40
N ALA A 242 -14.77 -18.06 4.67
CA ALA A 242 -14.83 -19.39 5.22
C ALA A 242 -13.42 -19.78 5.72
N PRO A 243 -13.30 -20.42 6.91
CA PRO A 243 -12.01 -20.90 7.37
C PRO A 243 -11.38 -21.73 6.26
N PRO A 244 -10.07 -21.63 6.00
CA PRO A 244 -9.40 -22.49 5.05
C PRO A 244 -9.70 -23.96 5.41
N GLU A 245 -9.75 -24.83 4.40
CA GLU A 245 -9.92 -26.26 4.66
C GLU A 245 -8.90 -26.70 5.71
N SER A 246 -9.36 -27.37 6.76
CA SER A 246 -8.49 -27.84 7.84
C SER A 246 -7.54 -28.90 7.28
N ASP A 247 -6.27 -28.58 7.27
CA ASP A 247 -5.18 -29.53 7.11
C ASP A 247 -4.52 -29.80 8.49
N GLU A 248 -3.63 -30.79 8.57
CA GLU A 248 -2.95 -31.16 9.81
C GLU A 248 -1.91 -30.12 10.28
N ARG A 249 -1.73 -29.00 9.53
CA ARG A 249 -0.75 -27.97 9.83
C ARG A 249 -1.20 -27.07 11.00
N LEU A 250 -0.23 -26.39 11.56
CA LEU A 250 -0.47 -25.35 12.55
C LEU A 250 -1.48 -24.31 12.02
N ARG A 251 -2.55 -24.03 12.77
CA ARG A 251 -3.56 -23.03 12.39
C ARG A 251 -3.21 -21.67 12.98
N VAL A 252 -3.02 -20.68 12.12
CA VAL A 252 -2.71 -19.30 12.48
C VAL A 252 -3.87 -18.39 12.08
N LEU A 253 -4.55 -17.79 13.06
CA LEU A 253 -5.47 -16.69 12.81
C LEU A 253 -4.63 -15.40 12.77
N LEU A 254 -4.57 -14.78 11.59
CA LEU A 254 -3.81 -13.56 11.35
C LEU A 254 -4.76 -12.37 11.26
N LEU A 255 -4.77 -11.53 12.30
CA LEU A 255 -5.50 -10.27 12.27
C LEU A 255 -4.59 -9.17 11.73
N THR A 256 -4.95 -8.64 10.58
CA THR A 256 -4.18 -7.57 9.93
C THR A 256 -4.98 -6.28 9.94
N LEU A 257 -4.28 -5.20 10.19
CA LEU A 257 -4.80 -3.86 10.03
C LEU A 257 -4.37 -3.36 8.66
N TYR A 258 -5.25 -3.42 7.68
CA TYR A 258 -4.95 -2.85 6.36
C TYR A 258 -5.15 -1.34 6.37
N GLU A 259 -4.20 -0.62 6.94
CA GLU A 259 -4.11 0.80 6.66
C GLU A 259 -3.67 1.02 5.22
N PRO A 260 -4.28 1.97 4.49
CA PRO A 260 -3.78 2.40 3.20
C PRO A 260 -2.30 2.81 3.31
N GLY A 261 -1.43 2.16 2.55
CA GLY A 261 0.02 2.43 2.55
C GLY A 261 0.90 1.41 3.27
N TYR A 262 0.36 0.59 4.19
CA TYR A 262 1.13 -0.43 4.91
C TYR A 262 0.83 -1.88 4.50
N GLY A 263 -0.12 -2.10 3.59
CA GLY A 263 -0.59 -3.43 3.19
C GLY A 263 0.48 -4.37 2.62
N GLN A 264 1.60 -3.84 2.14
CA GLN A 264 2.63 -4.66 1.50
C GLN A 264 3.50 -5.43 2.50
N TYR A 265 3.86 -4.84 3.64
CA TYR A 265 4.60 -5.56 4.71
C TYR A 265 3.84 -6.75 5.28
N LYS A 266 2.51 -6.66 5.23
CA LYS A 266 1.63 -7.70 5.73
C LYS A 266 1.56 -8.90 4.79
N ARG A 267 1.76 -8.70 3.48
CA ARG A 267 1.74 -9.79 2.48
C ARG A 267 2.92 -10.71 2.61
N GLY A 268 4.13 -10.17 2.74
CA GLY A 268 5.33 -10.98 2.94
C GLY A 268 5.22 -11.87 4.16
N LEU A 269 4.72 -11.33 5.28
CA LEU A 269 4.44 -12.09 6.50
C LEU A 269 3.37 -13.16 6.26
N ARG A 270 2.23 -12.78 5.69
CA ARG A 270 1.14 -13.73 5.36
C ARG A 270 1.62 -14.87 4.49
N ASP A 271 2.33 -14.55 3.41
CA ASP A 271 2.77 -15.55 2.44
C ASP A 271 3.85 -16.48 3.04
N ALA A 272 4.70 -15.95 3.92
CA ALA A 272 5.63 -16.77 4.70
C ALA A 272 4.91 -17.71 5.68
N LEU A 273 3.92 -17.22 6.41
CA LEU A 273 3.08 -18.04 7.29
C LEU A 273 2.36 -19.15 6.51
N ARG A 274 1.79 -18.86 5.35
CA ARG A 274 1.09 -19.84 4.49
C ARG A 274 1.97 -20.97 3.99
N ARG A 275 3.29 -20.76 3.91
CA ARG A 275 4.23 -21.84 3.54
C ARG A 275 4.37 -22.91 4.63
N VAL A 276 4.19 -22.55 5.88
CA VAL A 276 4.45 -23.44 7.04
C VAL A 276 3.20 -23.75 7.87
N SER A 277 2.10 -23.03 7.65
CA SER A 277 0.87 -23.16 8.46
C SER A 277 -0.39 -22.98 7.60
N ALA A 278 -1.54 -23.38 8.14
CA ALA A 278 -2.85 -23.00 7.63
C ALA A 278 -3.17 -21.61 8.18
N VAL A 279 -3.35 -20.60 7.32
CA VAL A 279 -3.58 -19.20 7.72
C VAL A 279 -4.99 -18.77 7.38
N TRP A 280 -5.75 -18.38 8.38
CA TRP A 280 -6.96 -17.60 8.19
C TRP A 280 -6.61 -16.13 8.45
N GLU A 281 -6.60 -15.34 7.39
CA GLU A 281 -6.31 -13.92 7.43
C GLU A 281 -7.62 -13.13 7.49
N VAL A 282 -7.69 -12.19 8.40
CA VAL A 282 -8.85 -11.32 8.60
C VAL A 282 -8.38 -9.87 8.64
N ASP A 283 -8.94 -9.03 7.79
CA ASP A 283 -8.76 -7.59 7.86
C ASP A 283 -9.67 -7.00 8.94
N TYR A 284 -9.14 -6.93 10.15
CA TYR A 284 -9.91 -6.58 11.34
C TYR A 284 -10.45 -5.14 11.32
N LEU A 285 -9.78 -4.20 10.65
CA LEU A 285 -10.27 -2.82 10.54
C LEU A 285 -11.47 -2.68 9.60
N ASN A 286 -11.47 -3.44 8.51
CA ASN A 286 -12.47 -3.30 7.46
C ASN A 286 -13.58 -4.35 7.58
N GLU A 287 -13.30 -5.52 8.16
CA GLU A 287 -14.25 -6.63 8.19
C GLU A 287 -15.06 -6.73 9.50
N ARG A 288 -14.76 -5.94 10.52
CA ARG A 288 -15.39 -5.96 11.87
C ARG A 288 -16.05 -7.29 12.21
N VAL A 289 -15.23 -8.26 12.48
CA VAL A 289 -15.63 -9.64 12.78
C VAL A 289 -15.74 -9.85 14.29
N ASP A 290 -16.63 -10.72 14.72
CA ASP A 290 -16.63 -11.22 16.09
C ASP A 290 -15.43 -12.14 16.28
N LEU A 291 -14.41 -11.65 17.00
CA LEU A 291 -13.18 -12.40 17.27
C LEU A 291 -13.48 -13.71 18.02
N GLY A 292 -14.45 -13.70 18.94
CA GLY A 292 -14.88 -14.89 19.66
C GLY A 292 -15.43 -15.96 18.74
N GLU A 293 -16.24 -15.58 17.74
CA GLU A 293 -16.80 -16.50 16.77
C GLU A 293 -15.71 -17.08 15.84
N LEU A 294 -14.76 -16.25 15.39
CA LEU A 294 -13.62 -16.73 14.59
C LEU A 294 -12.81 -17.80 15.34
N VAL A 295 -12.46 -17.51 16.59
CA VAL A 295 -11.72 -18.44 17.45
C VAL A 295 -12.52 -19.70 17.74
N ARG A 296 -13.82 -19.57 18.03
CA ARG A 296 -14.72 -20.70 18.31
C ARG A 296 -14.82 -21.65 17.11
N VAL A 297 -14.97 -21.11 15.91
CA VAL A 297 -15.17 -21.91 14.67
C VAL A 297 -13.87 -22.57 14.23
N TRP A 298 -12.77 -21.86 14.26
CA TRP A 298 -11.54 -22.35 13.64
C TRP A 298 -10.55 -22.98 14.61
N GLN A 299 -10.68 -22.68 15.91
CA GLN A 299 -9.80 -23.21 16.95
C GLN A 299 -8.31 -23.03 16.60
N PRO A 300 -7.82 -21.78 16.41
CA PRO A 300 -6.44 -21.53 15.99
C PRO A 300 -5.45 -21.97 17.09
N HIS A 301 -4.27 -22.44 16.68
CA HIS A 301 -3.16 -22.66 17.60
C HIS A 301 -2.46 -21.35 17.96
N VAL A 302 -2.40 -20.41 17.00
CA VAL A 302 -1.79 -19.09 17.18
C VAL A 302 -2.75 -18.00 16.67
N LEU A 303 -3.00 -17.00 17.51
CA LEU A 303 -3.58 -15.72 17.10
C LEU A 303 -2.43 -14.71 16.98
N LEU A 304 -2.13 -14.28 15.75
CA LEU A 304 -1.12 -13.26 15.47
C LEU A 304 -1.81 -11.95 15.09
N MET A 305 -1.58 -10.92 15.89
CA MET A 305 -2.17 -9.59 15.73
C MET A 305 -1.09 -8.55 15.45
N GLN A 306 -1.49 -7.44 14.84
CA GLN A 306 -0.66 -6.25 14.70
C GLN A 306 -1.44 -5.03 15.21
N LEU A 307 -1.54 -4.91 16.52
CA LEU A 307 -2.29 -3.83 17.17
C LEU A 307 -1.34 -2.74 17.67
N HIS A 308 -1.70 -1.49 17.43
CA HIS A 308 -0.99 -0.31 17.92
C HIS A 308 -1.76 0.38 19.06
N SER A 309 -3.05 0.11 19.19
CA SER A 309 -3.91 0.64 20.26
C SER A 309 -4.99 -0.36 20.67
N ALA A 310 -5.51 -0.21 21.89
CA ALA A 310 -6.63 -1.00 22.38
C ALA A 310 -8.01 -0.51 21.86
N GLU A 311 -8.04 0.52 21.02
CA GLU A 311 -9.25 0.96 20.33
C GLU A 311 -9.64 0.01 19.19
N GLU A 312 -8.67 -0.79 18.73
CA GLU A 312 -8.83 -1.76 17.64
C GLU A 312 -9.51 -3.03 18.13
N ILE A 313 -9.09 -3.56 19.29
CA ILE A 313 -9.72 -4.69 20.01
C ILE A 313 -9.78 -4.36 21.50
N ALA A 314 -10.96 -4.48 22.10
CA ALA A 314 -11.09 -4.26 23.54
C ALA A 314 -10.45 -5.41 24.34
N PRO A 315 -9.82 -5.16 25.50
CA PRO A 315 -9.28 -6.20 26.36
C PRO A 315 -10.29 -7.30 26.70
N ALA A 316 -11.54 -6.94 26.99
CA ALA A 316 -12.62 -7.88 27.30
C ALA A 316 -12.98 -8.77 26.09
N GLU A 317 -12.90 -8.26 24.87
CA GLU A 317 -13.16 -9.02 23.66
C GLU A 317 -12.06 -10.08 23.42
N LEU A 318 -10.78 -9.71 23.58
CA LEU A 318 -9.67 -10.65 23.49
C LEU A 318 -9.76 -11.73 24.58
N ALA A 319 -10.09 -11.36 25.82
CA ALA A 319 -10.29 -12.30 26.91
C ALA A 319 -11.44 -13.28 26.62
N ALA A 320 -12.56 -12.79 26.09
CA ALA A 320 -13.71 -13.62 25.70
C ALA A 320 -13.33 -14.58 24.56
N ALA A 321 -12.64 -14.10 23.53
CA ALA A 321 -12.17 -14.93 22.42
C ALA A 321 -11.24 -16.05 22.90
N ARG A 322 -10.30 -15.74 23.79
CA ARG A 322 -9.39 -16.72 24.39
C ARG A 322 -10.12 -17.82 25.17
N SER A 323 -11.27 -17.51 25.78
CA SER A 323 -12.06 -18.51 26.49
C SER A 323 -12.59 -19.66 25.61
N TRP A 324 -12.75 -19.42 24.31
CA TRP A 324 -13.17 -20.44 23.35
C TRP A 324 -12.04 -21.38 22.90
N CYS A 325 -10.78 -20.96 23.04
CA CYS A 325 -9.60 -21.77 22.74
C CYS A 325 -8.48 -21.44 23.75
N PRO A 326 -8.54 -22.00 24.99
CA PRO A 326 -7.59 -21.65 26.07
C PRO A 326 -6.13 -22.02 25.75
N SER A 327 -5.90 -22.99 24.88
CA SER A 327 -4.55 -23.40 24.45
C SER A 327 -3.97 -22.52 23.33
N MET A 328 -4.75 -21.59 22.79
CA MET A 328 -4.30 -20.68 21.74
C MET A 328 -3.20 -19.75 22.27
N VAL A 329 -2.09 -19.67 21.56
CA VAL A 329 -1.02 -18.71 21.82
C VAL A 329 -1.36 -17.37 21.17
N VAL A 330 -1.40 -16.32 21.96
CA VAL A 330 -1.74 -14.95 21.50
C VAL A 330 -0.48 -14.12 21.38
N VAL A 331 -0.21 -13.65 20.18
CA VAL A 331 0.97 -12.85 19.82
C VAL A 331 0.51 -11.50 19.29
N ASN A 332 1.05 -10.41 19.84
CA ASN A 332 0.89 -9.09 19.24
C ASN A 332 2.23 -8.57 18.73
N TRP A 333 2.25 -7.98 17.55
CA TRP A 333 3.42 -7.34 16.98
C TRP A 333 3.17 -5.84 16.84
N ASN A 334 4.03 -5.02 17.44
CA ASN A 334 3.99 -3.57 17.33
C ASN A 334 5.33 -3.03 16.81
N GLY A 335 5.30 -2.47 15.60
CA GLY A 335 6.45 -1.90 14.91
C GLY A 335 6.77 -0.44 15.29
N ASP A 336 5.93 0.22 16.13
CA ASP A 336 5.99 1.67 16.37
C ASP A 336 6.06 2.05 17.86
N VAL A 337 6.67 1.21 18.69
CA VAL A 337 6.81 1.46 20.14
C VAL A 337 8.11 2.20 20.45
N TYR A 338 8.00 3.31 21.18
CA TYR A 338 9.11 4.16 21.65
C TYR A 338 9.12 4.23 23.18
N GLU A 339 10.29 4.47 23.78
CA GLU A 339 10.45 4.53 25.24
C GLU A 339 9.51 5.51 25.95
N ASP A 340 9.26 6.67 25.36
CA ASP A 340 8.39 7.71 25.91
C ASP A 340 6.89 7.52 25.60
N LYS A 341 6.56 6.52 24.81
CA LYS A 341 5.19 6.23 24.34
C LYS A 341 4.88 4.73 24.45
N LEU A 342 5.35 4.10 25.51
CA LEU A 342 5.24 2.67 25.64
C LEU A 342 3.84 2.16 25.40
N THR A 343 2.82 2.81 25.94
CA THR A 343 1.42 2.48 25.58
C THR A 343 0.43 3.18 26.50
N SER A 344 -0.82 3.28 26.02
CA SER A 344 -1.92 3.70 26.87
C SER A 344 -2.20 2.65 27.96
N PRO A 345 -2.80 3.02 29.12
CA PRO A 345 -3.24 2.05 30.12
C PRO A 345 -4.14 0.95 29.55
N ALA A 346 -5.02 1.29 28.60
CA ALA A 346 -5.89 0.32 27.94
C ALA A 346 -5.10 -0.72 27.12
N MET A 347 -4.00 -0.30 26.46
CA MET A 347 -3.15 -1.24 25.74
C MET A 347 -2.38 -2.15 26.70
N LEU A 348 -1.90 -1.64 27.84
CA LEU A 348 -1.28 -2.46 28.86
C LEU A 348 -2.27 -3.49 29.43
N GLU A 349 -3.54 -3.12 29.60
CA GLU A 349 -4.60 -4.06 30.00
C GLU A 349 -4.84 -5.13 28.94
N LEU A 350 -4.93 -4.76 27.65
CA LEU A 350 -5.05 -5.71 26.54
C LEU A 350 -3.88 -6.70 26.52
N LEU A 351 -2.65 -6.19 26.70
CA LEU A 351 -1.43 -7.00 26.67
C LEU A 351 -1.32 -8.00 27.83
N GLN A 352 -2.13 -7.88 28.91
CA GLN A 352 -2.25 -8.94 29.93
C GLN A 352 -2.90 -10.23 29.38
N HIS A 353 -3.59 -10.14 28.25
CA HIS A 353 -4.21 -11.27 27.55
C HIS A 353 -3.36 -11.79 26.38
N VAL A 354 -2.16 -11.25 26.19
CA VAL A 354 -1.20 -11.61 25.14
C VAL A 354 -0.06 -12.43 25.75
N ASP A 355 0.33 -13.53 25.11
CA ASP A 355 1.40 -14.38 25.61
C ASP A 355 2.78 -13.81 25.31
N VAL A 356 2.93 -13.10 24.18
CA VAL A 356 4.14 -12.35 23.83
C VAL A 356 3.85 -11.10 23.02
N GLN A 357 4.46 -9.99 23.42
CA GLN A 357 4.50 -8.74 22.68
C GLN A 357 5.79 -8.69 21.86
N LEU A 358 5.68 -8.75 20.53
CA LEU A 358 6.82 -8.59 19.63
C LEU A 358 7.08 -7.10 19.37
N VAL A 359 8.34 -6.68 19.47
CA VAL A 359 8.76 -5.29 19.31
C VAL A 359 9.99 -5.17 18.41
N VAL A 360 10.08 -4.08 17.68
CA VAL A 360 11.24 -3.74 16.81
C VAL A 360 12.28 -2.88 17.55
N ASN A 361 12.05 -2.60 18.82
CA ASN A 361 12.88 -1.77 19.67
C ASN A 361 13.21 -2.55 20.95
N GLU A 362 14.45 -3.02 21.07
CA GLU A 362 14.89 -3.79 22.22
C GLU A 362 14.82 -2.98 23.53
N SER A 363 15.07 -1.68 23.46
CA SER A 363 15.14 -0.81 24.66
C SER A 363 13.83 -0.71 25.43
N VAL A 364 12.69 -1.06 24.81
CA VAL A 364 11.36 -1.04 25.48
C VAL A 364 11.03 -2.33 26.23
N ILE A 365 11.77 -3.42 26.01
CA ILE A 365 11.48 -4.74 26.60
C ILE A 365 11.49 -4.69 28.15
N PRO A 366 12.47 -4.04 28.82
CA PRO A 366 12.47 -3.95 30.28
C PRO A 366 11.19 -3.30 30.84
N ALA A 367 10.69 -2.24 30.18
CA ALA A 367 9.50 -1.55 30.64
C ALA A 367 8.22 -2.41 30.50
N TYR A 368 8.10 -3.25 29.46
CA TYR A 368 7.03 -4.24 29.39
C TYR A 368 7.12 -5.27 30.53
N SER A 369 8.34 -5.71 30.86
CA SER A 369 8.58 -6.66 31.95
C SER A 369 8.16 -6.09 33.31
N GLU A 370 8.31 -4.79 33.57
CA GLU A 370 7.83 -4.10 34.78
C GLU A 370 6.31 -4.18 34.93
N HIS A 371 5.57 -4.31 33.82
CA HIS A 371 4.13 -4.51 33.78
C HIS A 371 3.72 -5.99 33.74
N GLY A 372 4.66 -6.93 33.87
CA GLY A 372 4.40 -8.37 33.80
C GLY A 372 4.08 -8.89 32.40
N ILE A 373 4.38 -8.09 31.36
CA ILE A 373 4.17 -8.47 29.96
C ILE A 373 5.45 -9.08 29.42
N LYS A 374 5.38 -10.28 28.85
CA LYS A 374 6.50 -10.88 28.12
C LYS A 374 6.66 -10.17 26.78
N ALA A 375 7.85 -9.66 26.50
CA ALA A 375 8.16 -9.02 25.23
C ALA A 375 9.43 -9.63 24.62
N ALA A 376 9.47 -9.70 23.28
CA ALA A 376 10.60 -10.21 22.54
C ALA A 376 10.95 -9.26 21.37
N TYR A 377 12.24 -9.12 21.11
CA TYR A 377 12.70 -8.40 19.93
C TYR A 377 12.45 -9.21 18.67
N TRP A 378 11.71 -8.62 17.72
CA TRP A 378 11.39 -9.25 16.45
C TRP A 378 11.26 -8.19 15.36
N GLN A 379 12.23 -8.15 14.47
CA GLN A 379 12.33 -7.10 13.45
C GLN A 379 11.41 -7.33 12.25
N VAL A 380 11.07 -6.25 11.58
CA VAL A 380 10.47 -6.28 10.24
C VAL A 380 11.43 -6.96 9.27
N ALA A 381 10.90 -7.62 8.26
CA ALA A 381 11.65 -8.12 7.12
C ALA A 381 11.49 -7.21 5.89
N TYR A 382 12.23 -7.47 4.84
CA TYR A 382 11.99 -6.83 3.55
C TYR A 382 10.80 -7.48 2.84
N GLU A 383 10.06 -6.68 2.06
CA GLU A 383 8.99 -7.19 1.21
C GLU A 383 9.56 -7.72 -0.10
N PRO A 384 9.31 -8.99 -0.47
CA PRO A 384 9.76 -9.54 -1.75
C PRO A 384 9.08 -8.80 -2.92
N ILE A 385 9.88 -8.36 -3.89
CA ILE A 385 9.43 -7.62 -5.07
C ILE A 385 9.71 -8.47 -6.31
N ASP A 386 8.78 -8.45 -7.25
CA ASP A 386 8.99 -9.02 -8.57
C ASP A 386 9.98 -8.15 -9.36
N GLU A 387 11.23 -8.62 -9.46
CA GLU A 387 12.31 -7.89 -10.11
C GLU A 387 12.10 -7.70 -11.61
N THR A 388 11.25 -8.52 -12.23
CA THR A 388 10.92 -8.42 -13.66
C THR A 388 9.98 -7.24 -13.96
N ALA A 389 9.29 -6.75 -12.93
CA ALA A 389 8.33 -5.65 -13.02
C ALA A 389 8.87 -4.31 -12.53
N LEU A 390 10.20 -4.18 -12.35
CA LEU A 390 10.79 -2.93 -11.85
C LEU A 390 10.65 -1.78 -12.87
N PRO A 391 10.22 -0.61 -12.41
CA PRO A 391 10.03 0.55 -13.27
C PRO A 391 11.35 1.20 -13.69
N ARG A 392 11.26 1.99 -14.73
CA ARG A 392 12.29 2.98 -15.03
C ARG A 392 12.17 4.16 -14.07
N VAL A 393 13.23 4.45 -13.34
CA VAL A 393 13.32 5.59 -12.42
C VAL A 393 14.47 6.50 -12.81
N ALA A 394 14.45 7.74 -12.29
CA ALA A 394 15.57 8.66 -12.51
C ALA A 394 16.85 8.14 -11.84
N ALA A 395 17.97 8.23 -12.57
CA ALA A 395 19.26 7.86 -12.03
C ALA A 395 19.79 8.93 -11.07
N HIS A 396 20.24 8.53 -9.90
CA HIS A 396 20.83 9.41 -8.89
C HIS A 396 22.21 8.93 -8.44
N ASP A 397 23.04 9.87 -8.00
CA ASP A 397 24.28 9.53 -7.30
C ASP A 397 23.95 9.06 -5.87
N VAL A 398 23.04 9.77 -5.22
CA VAL A 398 22.54 9.47 -3.86
C VAL A 398 21.02 9.47 -3.88
N VAL A 399 20.40 8.45 -3.32
CA VAL A 399 18.96 8.39 -3.11
C VAL A 399 18.63 8.27 -1.62
N TRP A 400 17.64 9.01 -1.18
CA TRP A 400 17.11 8.91 0.17
C TRP A 400 15.59 8.79 0.17
N LEU A 401 15.11 7.60 0.54
CA LEU A 401 13.70 7.27 0.63
C LEU A 401 13.24 7.44 2.08
N ALA A 402 12.74 8.63 2.41
CA ALA A 402 12.29 8.98 3.75
C ALA A 402 11.29 10.14 3.72
N ASN A 403 10.44 10.25 4.74
CA ASN A 403 9.58 11.41 4.90
C ASN A 403 10.32 12.58 5.55
N GLY A 404 10.26 13.75 4.95
CA GLY A 404 10.90 14.98 5.43
C GLY A 404 10.09 15.73 6.49
N TYR A 405 9.48 15.03 7.46
CA TYR A 405 8.62 15.68 8.45
C TYR A 405 9.41 16.38 9.57
N THR A 406 10.52 15.80 9.99
CA THR A 406 11.31 16.36 11.11
C THR A 406 12.22 17.50 10.66
N PRO A 407 12.48 18.50 11.53
CA PRO A 407 13.43 19.56 11.24
C PRO A 407 14.84 19.03 10.91
N ALA A 408 15.28 17.97 11.60
CA ALA A 408 16.59 17.35 11.37
C ALA A 408 16.71 16.76 9.96
N ARG A 409 15.69 16.01 9.50
CA ARG A 409 15.64 15.47 8.12
C ARG A 409 15.60 16.58 7.09
N LYS A 410 14.81 17.64 7.31
CA LYS A 410 14.77 18.79 6.39
C LYS A 410 16.13 19.44 6.24
N ALA A 411 16.79 19.71 7.36
CA ALA A 411 18.13 20.30 7.35
C ALA A 411 19.16 19.38 6.65
N LEU A 412 19.11 18.08 6.90
CA LEU A 412 19.98 17.12 6.22
C LEU A 412 19.68 17.04 4.73
N GLY A 413 18.42 17.04 4.33
CA GLY A 413 18.01 17.06 2.92
C GLY A 413 18.48 18.32 2.18
N GLU A 414 18.39 19.49 2.80
CA GLU A 414 18.92 20.75 2.24
C GLU A 414 20.44 20.69 2.09
N LEU A 415 21.14 20.18 3.11
CA LEU A 415 22.59 20.00 3.10
C LEU A 415 23.06 19.06 1.98
N LEU A 416 22.35 17.96 1.76
CA LEU A 416 22.65 17.00 0.70
C LEU A 416 22.44 17.63 -0.68
N ARG A 417 21.33 18.34 -0.88
CA ARG A 417 21.02 19.00 -2.16
C ARG A 417 21.98 20.16 -2.49
N ALA A 418 22.59 20.77 -1.47
CA ALA A 418 23.60 21.80 -1.66
C ALA A 418 24.98 21.23 -2.07
N MET A 419 25.16 19.90 -2.11
CA MET A 419 26.41 19.26 -2.52
C MET A 419 26.65 19.45 -4.02
N GLN A 420 27.64 20.25 -4.37
CA GLN A 420 28.00 20.49 -5.76
C GLN A 420 28.50 19.22 -6.46
N GLY A 421 28.00 19.00 -7.68
CA GLY A 421 28.38 17.85 -8.52
C GLY A 421 27.82 16.50 -8.06
N VAL A 422 26.84 16.50 -7.13
CA VAL A 422 26.16 15.29 -6.65
C VAL A 422 24.67 15.38 -6.99
N ASN A 423 24.19 14.42 -7.76
CA ASN A 423 22.75 14.31 -8.09
C ASN A 423 22.03 13.55 -6.96
N VAL A 424 21.24 14.28 -6.14
CA VAL A 424 20.54 13.76 -4.98
C VAL A 424 19.04 13.64 -5.24
N GLY A 425 18.49 12.43 -5.13
CA GLY A 425 17.06 12.15 -5.13
C GLY A 425 16.51 12.02 -3.72
N LEU A 426 15.55 12.90 -3.35
CA LEU A 426 14.79 12.82 -2.09
C LEU A 426 13.37 12.36 -2.41
N TYR A 427 12.96 11.25 -1.83
CA TYR A 427 11.66 10.62 -2.07
C TYR A 427 10.92 10.42 -0.76
N GLY A 428 9.61 10.64 -0.79
CA GLY A 428 8.73 10.66 0.36
C GLY A 428 7.97 11.97 0.48
N THR A 429 7.14 12.09 1.50
CA THR A 429 6.32 13.29 1.74
C THR A 429 7.04 14.28 2.65
N GLY A 430 6.61 15.55 2.66
CA GLY A 430 7.15 16.58 3.55
C GLY A 430 8.47 17.23 3.11
N TRP A 431 9.04 16.86 1.96
CA TRP A 431 10.21 17.53 1.40
C TRP A 431 9.83 18.84 0.70
N ARG A 432 10.62 19.90 0.89
CA ARG A 432 10.55 21.14 0.12
C ARG A 432 11.39 21.00 -1.14
N VAL A 433 10.83 20.44 -2.19
CA VAL A 433 11.51 20.24 -3.48
C VAL A 433 10.80 21.02 -4.59
N PRO A 434 11.53 21.52 -5.64
CA PRO A 434 10.93 22.33 -6.70
C PRO A 434 9.76 21.66 -7.43
N ASN A 435 9.78 20.33 -7.56
CA ASN A 435 8.79 19.54 -8.28
C ASN A 435 7.74 18.91 -7.33
N GLY A 436 7.57 19.44 -6.12
CA GLY A 436 6.65 18.90 -5.13
C GLY A 436 7.19 17.67 -4.38
N ASN A 437 6.35 17.12 -3.52
CA ASN A 437 6.66 15.88 -2.81
C ASN A 437 6.48 14.70 -3.77
N THR A 438 7.55 13.94 -3.96
CA THR A 438 7.51 12.75 -4.79
C THR A 438 7.25 11.55 -3.90
N THR A 439 6.05 10.99 -3.98
CA THR A 439 5.75 9.70 -3.36
C THR A 439 6.47 8.59 -4.13
N TYR A 440 6.79 7.52 -3.47
CA TYR A 440 7.31 6.31 -4.07
C TYR A 440 6.55 5.10 -3.52
N ASN A 441 6.44 4.08 -4.32
CA ASN A 441 5.95 2.78 -3.91
C ASN A 441 7.11 1.79 -3.76
N PHE A 442 6.85 0.60 -3.24
CA PHE A 442 7.89 -0.41 -3.03
C PHE A 442 8.65 -0.77 -4.31
N ALA A 443 7.97 -0.93 -5.45
CA ALA A 443 8.63 -1.26 -6.71
C ALA A 443 9.49 -0.10 -7.21
N ALA A 444 9.00 1.14 -7.12
CA ALA A 444 9.79 2.33 -7.44
C ALA A 444 10.95 2.51 -6.45
N GLY A 445 10.73 2.25 -5.16
CA GLY A 445 11.77 2.25 -4.14
C GLY A 445 12.87 1.25 -4.45
N ALA A 446 12.52 0.02 -4.77
CA ALA A 446 13.47 -1.03 -5.17
C ALA A 446 14.28 -0.63 -6.41
N ALA A 447 13.61 -0.07 -7.43
CA ALA A 447 14.28 0.40 -8.63
C ALA A 447 15.25 1.56 -8.34
N LEU A 448 14.86 2.49 -7.47
CA LEU A 448 15.72 3.59 -7.03
C LEU A 448 16.96 3.06 -6.27
N TYR A 449 16.78 2.11 -5.36
CA TYR A 449 17.88 1.48 -4.64
C TYR A 449 18.86 0.77 -5.58
N ARG A 450 18.37 0.04 -6.59
CA ARG A 450 19.20 -0.68 -7.58
C ARG A 450 19.95 0.24 -8.53
N GLN A 451 19.40 1.41 -8.86
CA GLN A 451 19.98 2.32 -9.84
C GLN A 451 20.88 3.39 -9.22
N ALA A 452 20.68 3.74 -7.96
CA ALA A 452 21.50 4.73 -7.28
C ALA A 452 22.92 4.21 -7.00
N LYS A 453 23.92 5.11 -7.03
CA LYS A 453 25.28 4.74 -6.60
C LYS A 453 25.39 4.57 -5.10
N ILE A 454 24.59 5.32 -4.33
CA ILE A 454 24.53 5.31 -2.87
C ILE A 454 23.07 5.42 -2.45
N ALA A 455 22.61 4.53 -1.60
CA ALA A 455 21.39 4.69 -0.83
C ALA A 455 21.72 5.29 0.54
N LEU A 456 20.87 6.18 1.03
CA LEU A 456 21.01 6.78 2.35
C LEU A 456 19.93 6.23 3.29
N GLY A 457 20.36 5.80 4.47
CA GLY A 457 19.51 5.42 5.60
C GLY A 457 19.75 6.30 6.81
N ASP A 458 18.68 6.64 7.51
CA ASP A 458 18.67 7.30 8.79
C ASP A 458 17.70 6.64 9.75
N ASN A 459 17.86 6.93 11.03
CA ASN A 459 16.92 6.51 12.06
C ASN A 459 16.40 7.72 12.83
N GLN A 460 15.13 7.66 13.22
CA GLN A 460 14.50 8.75 13.98
C GLN A 460 15.01 8.81 15.42
N TYR A 461 15.33 7.64 15.99
CA TYR A 461 15.81 7.47 17.36
C TYR A 461 17.07 6.58 17.36
N PRO A 462 18.20 7.11 16.85
CA PRO A 462 19.42 6.31 16.69
C PRO A 462 20.05 5.87 18.02
N GLU A 463 19.68 6.53 19.14
CA GLU A 463 20.08 6.20 20.50
C GLU A 463 19.33 5.02 21.11
N GLN A 464 18.17 4.66 20.57
CA GLN A 464 17.40 3.50 21.04
C GLN A 464 17.97 2.21 20.46
N ARG A 465 18.40 1.34 21.36
CA ARG A 465 19.08 0.10 21.00
C ARG A 465 18.23 -0.78 20.08
N GLY A 466 18.79 -1.15 18.94
CA GLY A 466 18.16 -2.04 17.97
C GLY A 466 16.99 -1.43 17.19
N PHE A 467 16.58 -0.20 17.46
CA PHE A 467 15.50 0.45 16.73
C PHE A 467 15.99 0.92 15.36
N VAL A 468 15.57 0.22 14.31
CA VAL A 468 15.90 0.57 12.92
C VAL A 468 14.66 0.62 12.05
N SER A 469 14.69 1.51 11.09
CA SER A 469 13.66 1.51 10.04
C SER A 469 13.82 0.27 9.16
N ASN A 470 12.69 -0.35 8.77
CA ASN A 470 12.64 -1.42 7.78
C ASN A 470 13.37 -1.09 6.47
N ARG A 471 13.55 0.20 6.15
CA ARG A 471 14.29 0.66 4.95
C ARG A 471 15.73 0.16 4.87
N ILE A 472 16.36 -0.21 6.00
CA ILE A 472 17.70 -0.82 5.97
C ILE A 472 17.63 -2.18 5.27
N PHE A 473 16.63 -2.99 5.60
CA PHE A 473 16.43 -4.31 4.99
C PHE A 473 15.96 -4.17 3.54
N GLU A 474 15.07 -3.23 3.25
CA GLU A 474 14.61 -2.93 1.88
C GLU A 474 15.75 -2.48 0.96
N ALA A 475 16.60 -1.56 1.43
CA ALA A 475 17.71 -1.07 0.64
C ALA A 475 18.72 -2.18 0.34
N LEU A 476 19.13 -2.93 1.36
CA LEU A 476 20.11 -3.99 1.21
C LEU A 476 19.56 -5.16 0.38
N ALA A 477 18.33 -5.61 0.61
CA ALA A 477 17.70 -6.69 -0.16
C ALA A 477 17.57 -6.35 -1.66
N ASN A 478 17.56 -5.05 -1.99
CA ASN A 478 17.55 -4.56 -3.37
C ASN A 478 18.95 -4.20 -3.91
N GLY A 479 20.01 -4.69 -3.29
CA GLY A 479 21.38 -4.56 -3.79
C GLY A 479 21.95 -3.14 -3.68
N ALA A 480 21.43 -2.29 -2.79
CA ALA A 480 21.94 -0.95 -2.60
C ALA A 480 23.28 -0.93 -1.86
N PHE A 481 24.21 -0.09 -2.31
CA PHE A 481 25.31 0.35 -1.44
C PHE A 481 24.75 1.38 -0.46
N LEU A 482 24.61 0.98 0.81
CA LEU A 482 23.92 1.75 1.83
C LEU A 482 24.88 2.51 2.75
N LEU A 483 24.70 3.84 2.88
CA LEU A 483 25.23 4.64 3.98
C LEU A 483 24.12 4.79 5.02
N HIS A 484 24.25 4.14 6.18
CA HIS A 484 23.24 4.18 7.23
C HIS A 484 23.74 4.92 8.47
N GLN A 485 22.87 5.69 9.11
CA GLN A 485 23.18 6.31 10.40
C GLN A 485 23.49 5.22 11.43
N ARG A 486 24.49 5.46 12.28
CA ARG A 486 24.80 4.55 13.38
C ARG A 486 23.59 4.31 14.27
N VAL A 487 23.36 3.04 14.59
CA VAL A 487 22.34 2.59 15.54
C VAL A 487 23.01 1.69 16.57
N ASP A 488 22.75 1.93 17.83
CA ASP A 488 23.30 1.10 18.90
C ASP A 488 22.71 -0.32 18.86
N GLY A 489 23.55 -1.33 19.10
CA GLY A 489 23.15 -2.76 19.12
C GLY A 489 22.79 -3.36 17.76
N LEU A 490 22.92 -2.64 16.64
CA LEU A 490 22.49 -3.14 15.34
C LEU A 490 23.18 -4.46 14.94
N GLU A 491 24.52 -4.54 15.08
CA GLU A 491 25.27 -5.74 14.74
C GLU A 491 24.87 -6.93 15.62
N GLU A 492 24.73 -6.71 16.92
CA GLU A 492 24.42 -7.77 17.89
C GLU A 492 23.03 -8.35 17.69
N LEU A 493 22.05 -7.49 17.37
CA LEU A 493 20.64 -7.90 17.24
C LEU A 493 20.27 -8.40 15.84
N THR A 494 20.98 -7.93 14.81
CA THR A 494 20.64 -8.27 13.42
C THR A 494 21.73 -9.01 12.68
N GLY A 495 22.96 -8.99 13.18
CA GLY A 495 24.15 -9.52 12.48
C GLY A 495 24.67 -8.64 11.35
N LEU A 496 24.03 -7.46 11.10
CA LEU A 496 24.48 -6.50 10.09
C LEU A 496 25.76 -5.81 10.54
N LYS A 497 26.86 -5.93 9.78
CA LYS A 497 28.18 -5.41 10.12
C LYS A 497 28.54 -4.20 9.29
N ALA A 498 28.87 -3.11 9.96
CA ALA A 498 29.42 -1.91 9.32
C ALA A 498 30.77 -2.22 8.64
N GLY A 499 30.98 -1.70 7.44
CA GLY A 499 32.17 -1.97 6.62
C GLY A 499 32.12 -3.29 5.85
N VAL A 500 31.14 -4.18 6.12
CA VAL A 500 30.94 -5.46 5.44
C VAL A 500 29.65 -5.47 4.63
N HIS A 501 28.52 -5.15 5.27
CA HIS A 501 27.18 -5.19 4.66
C HIS A 501 26.65 -3.80 4.29
N TYR A 502 27.10 -2.77 4.99
CA TYR A 502 26.76 -1.35 4.79
C TYR A 502 27.89 -0.48 5.31
N VAL A 503 27.81 0.83 5.09
CA VAL A 503 28.76 1.81 5.67
C VAL A 503 28.04 2.71 6.64
N GLU A 504 28.57 2.84 7.83
CA GLU A 504 28.01 3.67 8.90
C GLU A 504 28.40 5.14 8.73
N TRP A 505 27.50 6.06 9.11
CA TRP A 505 27.78 7.48 9.29
C TRP A 505 27.22 7.98 10.63
N THR A 506 27.84 9.01 11.21
CA THR A 506 27.52 9.49 12.57
C THR A 506 27.09 10.94 12.63
N THR A 507 27.61 11.78 11.75
CA THR A 507 27.27 13.22 11.70
C THR A 507 26.99 13.64 10.25
N PRO A 508 26.24 14.74 10.02
CA PRO A 508 26.04 15.27 8.69
C PRO A 508 27.34 15.58 7.93
N GLN A 509 28.38 16.01 8.63
CA GLN A 509 29.70 16.29 8.05
C GLN A 509 30.42 15.00 7.64
N ASP A 510 30.39 13.97 8.49
CA ASP A 510 30.91 12.64 8.21
C ASP A 510 30.18 12.04 6.98
N LEU A 511 28.85 12.16 6.92
CA LEU A 511 28.06 11.71 5.78
C LEU A 511 28.51 12.38 4.48
N GLN A 512 28.66 13.72 4.46
CA GLN A 512 29.12 14.43 3.26
C GLN A 512 30.52 13.96 2.80
N GLN A 513 31.45 13.74 3.74
CA GLN A 513 32.79 13.23 3.44
C GLN A 513 32.71 11.82 2.84
N LYS A 514 31.90 10.93 3.44
CA LYS A 514 31.68 9.56 2.96
C LYS A 514 31.01 9.54 1.58
N ILE A 515 30.02 10.37 1.32
CA ILE A 515 29.42 10.50 0.00
C ILE A 515 30.48 10.85 -1.04
N ARG A 516 31.30 11.88 -0.81
CA ARG A 516 32.37 12.28 -1.73
C ARG A 516 33.40 11.17 -1.94
N TRP A 517 33.79 10.50 -0.86
CA TRP A 517 34.73 9.38 -0.90
C TRP A 517 34.18 8.23 -1.76
N TRP A 518 32.98 7.78 -1.45
CA TRP A 518 32.37 6.63 -2.10
C TRP A 518 31.90 6.91 -3.53
N LEU A 519 31.64 8.14 -3.91
CA LEU A 519 31.35 8.50 -5.31
C LEU A 519 32.61 8.54 -6.18
N ASN A 520 33.79 8.54 -5.59
CA ASN A 520 35.04 8.47 -6.37
C ASN A 520 35.09 7.14 -7.15
N PRO A 521 35.33 7.17 -8.48
CA PRO A 521 35.37 5.97 -9.31
C PRO A 521 36.33 4.88 -8.83
N LYS A 522 37.38 5.25 -8.09
CA LYS A 522 38.35 4.29 -7.48
C LYS A 522 37.68 3.31 -6.53
N HIS A 523 36.58 3.69 -5.87
CA HIS A 523 35.87 2.87 -4.90
C HIS A 523 34.69 2.09 -5.49
N THR A 524 34.48 2.13 -6.81
CA THR A 524 33.35 1.45 -7.47
C THR A 524 33.31 -0.05 -7.20
N ARG A 525 34.48 -0.71 -7.24
CA ARG A 525 34.58 -2.15 -6.95
C ARG A 525 34.24 -2.46 -5.51
N GLU A 526 34.76 -1.67 -4.58
CA GLU A 526 34.55 -1.85 -3.15
C GLU A 526 33.08 -1.63 -2.78
N ARG A 527 32.45 -0.56 -3.31
CA ARG A 527 31.00 -0.34 -3.16
C ARG A 527 30.18 -1.55 -3.59
N ARG A 528 30.51 -2.13 -4.77
CA ARG A 528 29.80 -3.30 -5.28
C ARG A 528 29.93 -4.50 -4.37
N LEU A 529 31.12 -4.77 -3.85
CA LEU A 529 31.35 -5.89 -2.95
C LEU A 529 30.58 -5.75 -1.63
N ILE A 530 30.53 -4.55 -1.05
CA ILE A 530 29.75 -4.29 0.16
C ILE A 530 28.24 -4.43 -0.12
N ALA A 531 27.76 -3.92 -1.26
CA ALA A 531 26.36 -4.03 -1.64
C ALA A 531 25.96 -5.51 -1.87
N GLU A 532 26.76 -6.28 -2.60
CA GLU A 532 26.56 -7.71 -2.84
C GLU A 532 26.53 -8.51 -1.51
N ALA A 533 27.44 -8.21 -0.59
CA ALA A 533 27.48 -8.86 0.72
C ALA A 533 26.24 -8.49 1.57
N GLY A 534 25.82 -7.24 1.54
CA GLY A 534 24.63 -6.78 2.25
C GLY A 534 23.34 -7.40 1.68
N GLU A 535 23.22 -7.46 0.34
CA GLU A 535 22.09 -8.10 -0.34
C GLU A 535 21.97 -9.57 0.03
N GLN A 536 23.06 -10.32 -0.12
CA GLN A 536 23.09 -11.75 0.21
C GLN A 536 22.70 -11.98 1.67
N PHE A 537 23.31 -11.26 2.59
CA PHE A 537 23.07 -11.42 4.02
C PHE A 537 21.60 -11.15 4.39
N VAL A 538 21.03 -10.05 3.90
CA VAL A 538 19.63 -9.68 4.21
C VAL A 538 18.65 -10.67 3.58
N ARG A 539 18.87 -11.10 2.36
CA ARG A 539 18.00 -12.08 1.70
C ARG A 539 18.00 -13.43 2.43
N GLU A 540 19.12 -13.84 2.97
CA GLU A 540 19.25 -15.11 3.72
C GLU A 540 18.67 -15.02 5.14
N ARG A 541 18.87 -13.88 5.84
CA ARG A 541 18.65 -13.78 7.29
C ARG A 541 17.45 -12.90 7.68
N HIS A 542 17.00 -12.02 6.80
CA HIS A 542 15.98 -11.00 7.12
C HIS A 542 14.79 -11.03 6.17
N SER A 543 14.50 -12.19 5.56
CA SER A 543 13.26 -12.44 4.85
C SER A 543 12.10 -12.67 5.84
N PHE A 544 10.85 -12.55 5.40
CA PHE A 544 9.71 -12.96 6.22
C PHE A 544 9.71 -14.46 6.52
N ASP A 545 10.27 -15.30 5.64
CA ASP A 545 10.46 -16.73 5.95
C ASP A 545 11.39 -16.93 7.15
N ALA A 546 12.51 -16.20 7.19
CA ALA A 546 13.43 -16.25 8.33
C ALA A 546 12.76 -15.74 9.62
N ARG A 547 11.91 -14.68 9.53
CA ARG A 547 11.16 -14.16 10.68
C ARG A 547 10.10 -15.15 11.19
N VAL A 548 9.39 -15.80 10.31
CA VAL A 548 8.40 -16.81 10.68
C VAL A 548 9.08 -18.03 11.31
N HIS A 549 10.23 -18.45 10.77
CA HIS A 549 11.04 -19.51 11.39
C HIS A 549 11.53 -19.11 12.79
N GLU A 550 12.08 -17.89 12.95
CA GLU A 550 12.49 -17.35 14.25
C GLU A 550 11.33 -17.34 15.26
N LEU A 551 10.14 -16.91 14.82
CA LEU A 551 8.95 -16.87 15.67
C LEU A 551 8.57 -18.26 16.17
N PHE A 552 8.44 -19.24 15.27
CA PHE A 552 7.93 -20.57 15.62
C PHE A 552 8.98 -21.48 16.26
N GLU A 553 10.27 -21.37 15.89
CA GLU A 553 11.30 -22.29 16.40
C GLU A 553 12.04 -21.75 17.63
N HIS A 554 12.00 -20.44 17.85
CA HIS A 554 12.75 -19.82 18.94
C HIS A 554 11.87 -19.04 19.92
N ILE A 555 11.07 -18.07 19.44
CA ILE A 555 10.35 -17.17 20.34
C ILE A 555 9.17 -17.88 21.02
N LEU A 556 8.29 -18.53 20.27
CA LEU A 556 7.11 -19.18 20.85
C LEU A 556 7.45 -20.33 21.80
N PRO A 557 8.39 -21.21 21.54
CA PRO A 557 8.81 -22.25 22.49
C PRO A 557 9.33 -21.68 23.82
N GLU A 558 10.10 -20.60 23.79
CA GLU A 558 10.58 -19.94 25.02
C GLU A 558 9.44 -19.29 25.84
N VAL A 559 8.37 -18.84 25.16
CA VAL A 559 7.23 -18.17 25.80
C VAL A 559 6.24 -19.16 26.40
N VAL A 560 5.94 -20.24 25.67
CA VAL A 560 4.92 -21.22 26.04
C VAL A 560 5.50 -22.29 26.99
N GLY A 561 6.83 -22.44 27.05
CA GLY A 561 7.50 -23.52 27.77
C GLY A 561 7.27 -24.88 27.11
N ASP A 562 7.71 -25.97 27.74
CA ASP A 562 7.60 -27.36 27.23
C ASP A 562 6.16 -27.91 27.13
N ALA A 563 5.14 -27.05 27.20
CA ALA A 563 3.76 -27.42 26.89
C ALA A 563 3.64 -27.53 25.35
N GLN A 564 4.03 -28.67 24.81
CA GLN A 564 3.78 -28.99 23.39
C GLN A 564 2.27 -28.84 23.09
N PRO A 565 1.91 -28.19 21.99
CA PRO A 565 0.56 -28.33 21.46
C PRO A 565 0.35 -29.79 21.08
N ALA A 566 -0.64 -30.42 21.69
CA ALA A 566 -1.03 -31.80 21.45
C ALA A 566 -1.62 -31.99 20.06
#